data_c0afd27d8152676dd2ef2f956d46ef50
#
_entry.id   c0afd27d8152676dd2ef2f956d46ef50
#
_cell.length_a   1.000
_cell.length_b   1.000
_cell.length_c   1.000
_cell.angle_alpha   90.00
_cell.angle_beta   90.00
_cell.angle_gamma   90.00
#
_symmetry.space_group_name_H-M   'P 1'
#
loop_
_entity.id
_entity.type
_entity.pdbx_description
1 polymer ?
#
loop_
_entity_poly.entity_id
_entity_poly.type
_entity_poly.pdbx_seq_one_letter_code
_entity_poly.pdbx_strand_id
1 'polypeptide(L)'
;MAIAAMGIGTATALDGAVLGPDEVILPVVARLPGGTIVSSTCGNQIVYDDGIPYGPVDVVLDPGHGGPESGAVGSNGLIERDLNLMVAFHAQLALEDLGYTVALTRRRDLHMPIRQRTAIANALEPKAFVSIHHNGGAARRSDTPGTETFHQVDDPESIRLAGILFEEVQSLFAPFWVPWVDTVHQGASTRLREPRAETYGILRMTPDLTSVIVEGLYLSNPPEAQLLALPQIQEMEGRAIAAGIHRFLSTSDPGSGFRPEFFDPHTTGTGTARGCVDAQLSPPVGITTGFSAEEHADLVATARALGWSTDWLLRFGVHTLKFLDDLPGTAAITPLEVDARPDAYGPITETIEWDQADHAVLVRMADAYGITRTEVQKLGATLMVFLAGLEAPTAPPDDAEATSDGASD
;
A
#
# COMPACT_ATOMS: atom_id res chain seq x y z
N MET A 1 10.71 -47.27 27.43
CA MET A 1 11.19 -46.08 26.70
C MET A 1 10.20 -44.95 26.99
N ALA A 2 10.57 -44.01 27.82
CA ALA A 2 9.72 -42.88 28.21
C ALA A 2 9.90 -41.78 27.17
N ILE A 3 8.81 -41.37 26.51
CA ILE A 3 8.76 -40.21 25.63
C ILE A 3 8.65 -38.99 26.57
N ALA A 4 9.73 -38.23 26.67
CA ALA A 4 9.71 -36.97 27.39
C ALA A 4 8.79 -35.99 26.62
N ALA A 5 7.73 -35.54 27.26
CA ALA A 5 6.91 -34.45 26.80
C ALA A 5 7.77 -33.18 26.85
N MET A 6 8.19 -32.70 25.72
CA MET A 6 8.73 -31.34 25.61
C MET A 6 7.61 -30.35 25.91
N GLY A 7 7.78 -29.58 26.97
CA GLY A 7 6.85 -28.56 27.38
C GLY A 7 6.67 -27.53 26.26
N ILE A 8 5.41 -27.22 25.96
CA ILE A 8 5.04 -26.07 25.11
C ILE A 8 5.47 -24.84 25.90
N GLY A 9 6.60 -24.27 25.53
CA GLY A 9 7.04 -22.98 26.02
C GLY A 9 5.99 -21.93 25.66
N THR A 10 5.64 -21.10 26.62
CA THR A 10 4.86 -19.87 26.42
C THR A 10 5.43 -19.12 25.22
N ALA A 11 4.57 -18.70 24.30
CA ALA A 11 4.96 -17.90 23.15
C ALA A 11 5.73 -16.68 23.64
N THR A 12 7.04 -16.72 23.49
CA THR A 12 7.90 -15.55 23.67
C THR A 12 7.66 -14.59 22.50
N ALA A 13 7.76 -13.30 22.76
CA ALA A 13 7.71 -12.25 21.76
C ALA A 13 8.43 -12.68 20.48
N LEU A 14 7.84 -12.41 19.32
CA LEU A 14 8.44 -12.72 18.03
C LEU A 14 9.81 -12.04 17.96
N ASP A 15 10.88 -12.79 17.70
CA ASP A 15 12.27 -12.30 17.68
C ASP A 15 12.58 -11.45 16.43
N GLY A 16 11.73 -10.48 16.10
CA GLY A 16 11.85 -9.64 14.91
C GLY A 16 11.35 -10.34 13.64
N ALA A 17 11.85 -9.86 12.50
CA ALA A 17 11.54 -10.43 11.20
C ALA A 17 12.80 -10.64 10.37
N VAL A 18 12.67 -11.33 9.25
CA VAL A 18 13.67 -11.38 8.17
C VAL A 18 13.02 -10.96 6.86
N LEU A 19 13.80 -10.31 6.00
CA LEU A 19 13.42 -10.09 4.62
C LEU A 19 13.75 -11.34 3.82
N GLY A 20 12.74 -11.85 3.16
CA GLY A 20 12.84 -12.87 2.13
C GLY A 20 13.00 -12.25 0.74
N PRO A 21 12.92 -13.08 -0.32
CA PRO A 21 12.89 -12.60 -1.69
C PRO A 21 11.79 -11.55 -1.90
N ASP A 22 12.04 -10.60 -2.82
CA ASP A 22 11.10 -9.54 -3.18
C ASP A 22 10.61 -8.70 -1.98
N GLU A 23 11.50 -8.51 -1.00
CA GLU A 23 11.22 -7.72 0.22
C GLU A 23 10.03 -8.24 1.04
N VAL A 24 9.70 -9.54 0.91
CA VAL A 24 8.67 -10.15 1.75
C VAL A 24 9.14 -10.22 3.19
N ILE A 25 8.34 -9.66 4.09
CA ILE A 25 8.64 -9.66 5.52
C ILE A 25 8.13 -10.95 6.15
N LEU A 26 9.04 -11.71 6.73
CA LEU A 26 8.77 -13.00 7.37
C LEU A 26 9.03 -12.89 8.88
N PRO A 27 7.97 -12.83 9.72
CA PRO A 27 8.14 -12.83 11.18
C PRO A 27 8.88 -14.07 11.67
N VAL A 28 9.87 -13.88 12.53
CA VAL A 28 10.62 -14.98 13.14
C VAL A 28 9.77 -15.61 14.25
N VAL A 29 9.52 -16.91 14.13
CA VAL A 29 8.77 -17.69 15.12
C VAL A 29 9.73 -18.32 16.15
N ALA A 30 10.87 -18.83 15.67
CA ALA A 30 11.91 -19.40 16.53
C ALA A 30 13.26 -19.45 15.81
N ARG A 31 14.34 -19.34 16.59
CA ARG A 31 15.72 -19.59 16.13
C ARG A 31 16.19 -20.91 16.73
N LEU A 32 16.60 -21.84 15.87
CA LEU A 32 17.08 -23.17 16.27
C LEU A 32 18.53 -23.35 15.81
N PRO A 33 19.28 -24.30 16.38
CA PRO A 33 20.65 -24.59 15.94
C PRO A 33 20.78 -25.02 14.47
N GLY A 34 19.66 -25.41 13.83
CA GLY A 34 19.62 -25.88 12.44
C GLY A 34 18.81 -24.98 11.50
N GLY A 35 18.45 -23.76 11.91
CA GLY A 35 17.75 -22.82 11.03
C GLY A 35 16.75 -21.93 11.74
N THR A 36 16.28 -20.90 11.04
CA THR A 36 15.27 -19.98 11.52
C THR A 36 13.89 -20.42 11.06
N ILE A 37 12.97 -20.61 12.01
CA ILE A 37 11.55 -20.84 11.71
C ILE A 37 10.89 -19.46 11.56
N VAL A 38 10.25 -19.24 10.42
CA VAL A 38 9.52 -18.01 10.12
C VAL A 38 8.07 -18.29 9.80
N SER A 39 7.23 -17.27 9.91
CA SER A 39 5.86 -17.29 9.41
C SER A 39 5.84 -16.83 7.95
N SER A 40 5.38 -17.68 7.05
CA SER A 40 5.25 -17.40 5.62
C SER A 40 4.15 -16.38 5.33
N THR A 41 4.01 -15.93 4.08
CA THR A 41 2.94 -14.99 3.67
C THR A 41 1.54 -15.49 3.97
N CYS A 42 1.33 -16.80 3.99
CA CYS A 42 0.06 -17.42 4.37
C CYS A 42 -0.03 -17.75 5.87
N GLY A 43 1.02 -17.49 6.65
CA GLY A 43 1.10 -17.80 8.07
C GLY A 43 1.42 -19.25 8.37
N ASN A 44 2.03 -19.98 7.44
CA ASN A 44 2.59 -21.31 7.68
C ASN A 44 3.97 -21.17 8.32
N GLN A 45 4.34 -22.10 9.20
CA GLN A 45 5.69 -22.14 9.74
C GLN A 45 6.61 -22.89 8.76
N ILE A 46 7.67 -22.23 8.34
CA ILE A 46 8.68 -22.79 7.43
C ILE A 46 10.08 -22.53 7.97
N VAL A 47 11.04 -23.36 7.61
CA VAL A 47 12.46 -23.11 7.86
C VAL A 47 12.98 -22.22 6.74
N TYR A 48 13.60 -21.10 7.10
CA TYR A 48 14.15 -20.14 6.14
C TYR A 48 15.45 -19.55 6.68
N ASP A 49 16.57 -19.85 6.02
CA ASP A 49 17.92 -19.52 6.52
C ASP A 49 18.59 -18.38 5.75
N ASP A 50 18.07 -18.03 4.57
CA ASP A 50 18.69 -17.02 3.70
C ASP A 50 18.15 -15.60 3.95
N GLY A 51 17.29 -15.42 4.97
CA GLY A 51 16.67 -14.13 5.27
C GLY A 51 17.63 -13.12 5.91
N ILE A 52 17.54 -11.88 5.47
CA ILE A 52 18.28 -10.76 6.08
C ILE A 52 17.50 -10.28 7.30
N PRO A 53 18.10 -10.17 8.51
CA PRO A 53 17.43 -9.62 9.69
C PRO A 53 16.81 -8.24 9.39
N TYR A 54 15.54 -8.06 9.77
CA TYR A 54 14.79 -6.86 9.46
C TYR A 54 14.00 -6.35 10.66
N GLY A 55 14.04 -5.02 10.85
CA GLY A 55 13.38 -4.33 11.95
C GLY A 55 14.33 -4.05 13.14
N PRO A 56 13.86 -3.32 14.15
CA PRO A 56 12.57 -2.63 14.21
C PRO A 56 12.44 -1.47 13.22
N VAL A 57 11.20 -1.00 12.98
CA VAL A 57 10.89 0.14 12.10
C VAL A 57 10.04 1.17 12.84
N ASP A 58 10.02 2.42 12.36
CA ASP A 58 9.20 3.46 12.98
C ASP A 58 7.71 3.31 12.66
N VAL A 59 7.40 2.92 11.41
CA VAL A 59 6.04 2.82 10.90
C VAL A 59 5.84 1.54 10.11
N VAL A 60 4.71 0.87 10.33
CA VAL A 60 4.22 -0.18 9.44
C VAL A 60 2.95 0.30 8.76
N LEU A 61 2.96 0.30 7.44
CA LEU A 61 1.78 0.53 6.61
C LEU A 61 1.25 -0.82 6.11
N ASP A 62 -0.05 -1.00 6.20
CA ASP A 62 -0.71 -2.23 5.76
C ASP A 62 -1.71 -1.93 4.64
N PRO A 63 -1.31 -2.04 3.36
CA PRO A 63 -2.25 -1.92 2.26
C PRO A 63 -3.27 -3.05 2.33
N GLY A 64 -4.53 -2.73 2.63
CA GLY A 64 -5.59 -3.73 2.79
C GLY A 64 -5.82 -4.59 1.55
N HIS A 65 -6.40 -5.79 1.74
CA HIS A 65 -6.69 -6.76 0.68
C HIS A 65 -5.47 -7.27 -0.08
N GLY A 66 -5.67 -7.92 -1.23
CA GLY A 66 -4.61 -8.47 -2.09
C GLY A 66 -4.95 -9.85 -2.64
N GLY A 67 -4.37 -10.22 -3.78
CA GLY A 67 -4.63 -11.47 -4.47
C GLY A 67 -6.11 -11.60 -4.86
N PRO A 68 -6.78 -12.73 -4.51
CA PRO A 68 -8.20 -12.93 -4.82
C PRO A 68 -9.15 -12.06 -3.99
N GLU A 69 -8.67 -11.42 -2.93
CA GLU A 69 -9.46 -10.49 -2.13
C GLU A 69 -9.33 -9.07 -2.72
N SER A 70 -10.24 -8.71 -3.60
CA SER A 70 -10.25 -7.40 -4.26
C SER A 70 -10.54 -6.24 -3.31
N GLY A 71 -11.23 -6.50 -2.18
CA GLY A 71 -11.91 -5.46 -1.44
C GLY A 71 -13.12 -4.93 -2.20
N ALA A 72 -13.49 -3.69 -1.97
CA ALA A 72 -14.54 -3.00 -2.69
C ALA A 72 -14.15 -2.78 -4.16
N VAL A 73 -15.17 -2.73 -5.02
CA VAL A 73 -15.02 -2.37 -6.43
C VAL A 73 -15.90 -1.17 -6.72
N GLY A 74 -15.29 -0.09 -7.13
CA GLY A 74 -15.96 1.15 -7.47
C GLY A 74 -16.89 1.00 -8.67
N SER A 75 -17.83 1.92 -8.81
CA SER A 75 -18.74 1.95 -9.99
C SER A 75 -18.00 2.22 -11.31
N ASN A 76 -16.79 2.75 -11.22
CA ASN A 76 -15.84 2.96 -12.32
C ASN A 76 -14.88 1.77 -12.51
N GLY A 77 -15.02 0.68 -11.72
CA GLY A 77 -14.18 -0.51 -11.74
C GLY A 77 -12.87 -0.40 -10.98
N LEU A 78 -12.60 0.73 -10.31
CA LEU A 78 -11.43 0.88 -9.45
C LEU A 78 -11.49 -0.18 -8.34
N ILE A 79 -10.39 -0.91 -8.16
CA ILE A 79 -10.30 -2.02 -7.21
C ILE A 79 -9.58 -1.56 -5.96
N GLU A 80 -10.17 -1.78 -4.80
CA GLU A 80 -9.66 -1.30 -3.51
C GLU A 80 -8.24 -1.80 -3.20
N ARG A 81 -7.96 -3.09 -3.42
CA ARG A 81 -6.62 -3.65 -3.13
C ARG A 81 -5.49 -2.95 -3.90
N ASP A 82 -5.77 -2.54 -5.15
CA ASP A 82 -4.80 -1.90 -6.02
C ASP A 82 -4.62 -0.43 -5.59
N LEU A 83 -5.71 0.25 -5.30
CA LEU A 83 -5.73 1.60 -4.75
C LEU A 83 -4.99 1.70 -3.41
N ASN A 84 -5.29 0.80 -2.46
CA ASN A 84 -4.65 0.78 -1.15
C ASN A 84 -3.12 0.65 -1.28
N LEU A 85 -2.65 -0.17 -2.22
CA LEU A 85 -1.22 -0.37 -2.46
C LEU A 85 -0.57 0.92 -2.97
N MET A 86 -1.20 1.61 -3.92
CA MET A 86 -0.70 2.87 -4.48
C MET A 86 -0.62 3.96 -3.43
N VAL A 87 -1.68 4.14 -2.65
CA VAL A 87 -1.71 5.13 -1.55
C VAL A 87 -0.64 4.81 -0.50
N ALA A 88 -0.46 3.53 -0.15
CA ALA A 88 0.56 3.11 0.79
C ALA A 88 2.00 3.39 0.30
N PHE A 89 2.27 3.21 -0.99
CA PHE A 89 3.57 3.57 -1.57
C PHE A 89 3.84 5.07 -1.47
N HIS A 90 2.87 5.90 -1.80
CA HIS A 90 3.02 7.35 -1.67
C HIS A 90 3.20 7.78 -0.21
N ALA A 91 2.49 7.13 0.72
CA ALA A 91 2.67 7.38 2.15
C ALA A 91 4.07 6.95 2.63
N GLN A 92 4.57 5.79 2.18
CA GLN A 92 5.91 5.31 2.49
C GLN A 92 6.96 6.33 2.04
N LEU A 93 6.94 6.73 0.77
CA LEU A 93 7.91 7.68 0.22
C LEU A 93 7.91 8.99 1.01
N ALA A 94 6.74 9.54 1.30
CA ALA A 94 6.64 10.79 2.06
C ALA A 94 7.16 10.66 3.49
N LEU A 95 6.99 9.51 4.15
CA LEU A 95 7.53 9.24 5.49
C LEU A 95 9.04 9.02 5.45
N GLU A 96 9.55 8.32 4.46
CA GLU A 96 10.99 8.11 4.27
C GLU A 96 11.73 9.43 3.98
N ASP A 97 11.13 10.34 3.21
CA ASP A 97 11.61 11.71 2.99
C ASP A 97 11.70 12.51 4.30
N LEU A 98 10.84 12.21 5.27
CA LEU A 98 10.87 12.78 6.62
C LEU A 98 11.86 12.06 7.57
N GLY A 99 12.55 11.02 7.10
CA GLY A 99 13.58 10.29 7.81
C GLY A 99 13.08 9.13 8.67
N TYR A 100 11.83 8.68 8.49
CA TYR A 100 11.30 7.50 9.18
C TYR A 100 11.69 6.21 8.45
N THR A 101 11.89 5.14 9.23
CA THR A 101 11.99 3.78 8.69
C THR A 101 10.59 3.21 8.54
N VAL A 102 10.22 2.79 7.31
CA VAL A 102 8.87 2.35 6.99
C VAL A 102 8.87 0.95 6.38
N ALA A 103 7.98 0.09 6.86
CA ALA A 103 7.73 -1.22 6.28
C ALA A 103 6.29 -1.29 5.74
N LEU A 104 6.11 -1.97 4.60
CA LEU A 104 4.79 -2.34 4.09
C LEU A 104 4.55 -3.83 4.34
N THR A 105 3.36 -4.20 4.80
CA THR A 105 3.01 -5.62 4.99
C THR A 105 3.02 -6.38 3.66
N ARG A 106 2.65 -5.73 2.56
CA ARG A 106 2.81 -6.22 1.19
C ARG A 106 3.25 -5.09 0.26
N ARG A 107 4.06 -5.42 -0.73
CA ARG A 107 4.56 -4.47 -1.73
C ARG A 107 4.04 -4.78 -3.14
N ARG A 108 3.12 -5.73 -3.27
CA ARG A 108 2.54 -6.19 -4.54
C ARG A 108 1.14 -6.75 -4.32
N ASP A 109 0.48 -7.17 -5.39
CA ASP A 109 -0.81 -7.86 -5.31
C ASP A 109 -0.62 -9.28 -4.74
N LEU A 110 -0.53 -9.37 -3.42
CA LEU A 110 -0.29 -10.59 -2.67
C LEU A 110 -1.42 -10.83 -1.67
N HIS A 111 -2.01 -12.03 -1.71
CA HIS A 111 -2.95 -12.45 -0.68
C HIS A 111 -2.22 -12.65 0.65
N MET A 112 -2.65 -11.91 1.66
CA MET A 112 -2.10 -12.02 3.00
C MET A 112 -3.23 -12.01 4.04
N PRO A 113 -3.39 -13.10 4.81
CA PRO A 113 -4.39 -13.15 5.87
C PRO A 113 -4.14 -12.09 6.95
N ILE A 114 -5.20 -11.60 7.60
CA ILE A 114 -5.10 -10.60 8.68
C ILE A 114 -4.08 -11.04 9.75
N ARG A 115 -4.10 -12.33 10.14
CA ARG A 115 -3.15 -12.85 11.14
C ARG A 115 -1.68 -12.67 10.74
N GLN A 116 -1.37 -12.73 9.43
CA GLN A 116 -0.01 -12.55 8.96
C GLN A 116 0.39 -11.08 8.93
N ARG A 117 -0.52 -10.18 8.51
CA ARG A 117 -0.33 -8.72 8.58
C ARG A 117 -0.04 -8.26 10.00
N THR A 118 -0.83 -8.74 10.95
CA THR A 118 -0.62 -8.43 12.38
C THR A 118 0.62 -9.10 12.96
N ALA A 119 0.99 -10.29 12.48
CA ALA A 119 2.25 -10.93 12.89
C ALA A 119 3.46 -10.13 12.42
N ILE A 120 3.42 -9.55 11.20
CA ILE A 120 4.46 -8.64 10.71
C ILE A 120 4.55 -7.40 11.60
N ALA A 121 3.42 -6.73 11.84
CA ALA A 121 3.40 -5.54 12.69
C ALA A 121 3.93 -5.83 14.09
N ASN A 122 3.47 -6.91 14.73
CA ASN A 122 3.94 -7.30 16.07
C ASN A 122 5.44 -7.67 16.10
N ALA A 123 5.98 -8.24 15.02
CA ALA A 123 7.40 -8.59 14.94
C ALA A 123 8.31 -7.35 14.71
N LEU A 124 7.78 -6.31 14.08
CA LEU A 124 8.53 -5.09 13.77
C LEU A 124 8.38 -4.01 14.84
N GLU A 125 7.45 -4.14 15.77
CA GLU A 125 7.20 -3.25 16.92
C GLU A 125 7.19 -1.75 16.54
N PRO A 126 6.39 -1.31 15.53
CA PRO A 126 6.39 0.06 15.09
C PRO A 126 5.78 1.02 16.14
N LYS A 127 6.13 2.30 16.05
CA LYS A 127 5.49 3.37 16.81
C LYS A 127 4.07 3.68 16.32
N ALA A 128 3.77 3.35 15.05
CA ALA A 128 2.46 3.46 14.44
C ALA A 128 2.25 2.32 13.43
N PHE A 129 1.10 1.64 13.53
CA PHE A 129 0.63 0.64 12.57
C PHE A 129 -0.65 1.16 11.92
N VAL A 130 -0.61 1.43 10.61
CA VAL A 130 -1.72 2.03 9.88
C VAL A 130 -2.14 1.13 8.74
N SER A 131 -3.35 0.56 8.83
CA SER A 131 -3.97 -0.21 7.75
C SER A 131 -4.76 0.74 6.85
N ILE A 132 -4.47 0.70 5.55
CA ILE A 132 -5.01 1.63 4.55
C ILE A 132 -6.05 0.91 3.73
N HIS A 133 -7.25 1.45 3.71
CA HIS A 133 -8.45 0.94 3.08
C HIS A 133 -9.27 2.05 2.43
N HIS A 134 -10.25 1.64 1.61
CA HIS A 134 -11.28 2.52 1.06
C HIS A 134 -12.63 1.85 1.19
N ASN A 135 -13.56 2.55 1.83
CA ASN A 135 -14.88 2.04 2.15
C ASN A 135 -15.67 1.57 0.92
N GLY A 136 -16.39 0.48 1.11
CA GLY A 136 -17.36 -0.04 0.16
C GLY A 136 -18.63 -0.45 0.87
N GLY A 137 -19.76 0.03 0.40
CA GLY A 137 -21.03 -0.57 0.81
C GLY A 137 -21.22 -1.92 0.09
N ALA A 138 -21.99 -2.83 0.67
CA ALA A 138 -22.37 -4.06 -0.01
C ALA A 138 -23.00 -3.71 -1.37
N ALA A 139 -22.45 -4.19 -2.47
CA ALA A 139 -22.99 -4.31 -3.85
C ALA A 139 -24.02 -3.27 -4.37
N ARG A 140 -24.25 -2.16 -3.66
CA ARG A 140 -25.20 -1.11 -4.00
C ARG A 140 -24.51 0.24 -4.04
N ARG A 141 -24.95 1.07 -4.96
CA ARG A 141 -24.62 2.48 -4.99
C ARG A 141 -24.88 3.08 -3.60
N SER A 142 -23.86 3.63 -2.97
CA SER A 142 -23.97 4.32 -1.70
C SER A 142 -23.93 5.82 -1.96
N ASP A 143 -24.83 6.56 -1.35
CA ASP A 143 -24.79 8.01 -1.31
C ASP A 143 -24.15 8.49 0.02
N THR A 144 -23.34 7.63 0.64
CA THR A 144 -22.69 7.87 1.94
C THR A 144 -21.20 8.14 1.71
N PRO A 145 -20.80 9.37 1.45
CA PRO A 145 -19.40 9.72 1.29
C PRO A 145 -18.72 9.99 2.63
N GLY A 146 -17.40 9.99 2.60
CA GLY A 146 -16.61 10.55 3.67
C GLY A 146 -15.49 9.68 4.18
N THR A 147 -14.59 10.31 4.89
CA THR A 147 -13.45 9.68 5.54
C THR A 147 -13.84 9.09 6.89
N GLU A 148 -13.41 7.87 7.16
CA GLU A 148 -13.51 7.23 8.47
C GLU A 148 -12.15 6.75 8.92
N THR A 149 -11.90 6.78 10.23
CA THR A 149 -10.77 6.11 10.84
C THR A 149 -11.24 5.26 12.01
N PHE A 150 -10.66 4.07 12.15
CA PHE A 150 -11.01 3.17 13.23
C PHE A 150 -9.82 2.94 14.14
N HIS A 151 -10.03 3.10 15.45
CA HIS A 151 -9.04 2.92 16.49
C HIS A 151 -9.37 1.75 17.41
N GLN A 152 -8.37 1.31 18.17
CA GLN A 152 -8.54 0.31 19.20
C GLN A 152 -9.41 0.82 20.35
N VAL A 153 -10.12 -0.10 20.99
CA VAL A 153 -10.91 0.19 22.18
C VAL A 153 -9.97 0.51 23.35
N ASP A 154 -10.26 1.59 24.06
CA ASP A 154 -9.55 1.99 25.29
C ASP A 154 -8.04 2.25 25.11
N ASP A 155 -7.49 2.38 23.90
CA ASP A 155 -6.10 2.80 23.68
C ASP A 155 -6.01 4.30 23.33
N PRO A 156 -5.51 5.15 24.25
CA PRO A 156 -5.42 6.59 24.03
C PRO A 156 -4.57 7.01 22.84
N GLU A 157 -3.47 6.29 22.55
CA GLU A 157 -2.59 6.63 21.44
C GLU A 157 -3.21 6.23 20.09
N SER A 158 -3.90 5.10 20.02
CA SER A 158 -4.66 4.71 18.85
C SER A 158 -5.81 5.70 18.57
N ILE A 159 -6.53 6.12 19.62
CA ILE A 159 -7.58 7.15 19.51
C ILE A 159 -6.98 8.46 18.96
N ARG A 160 -5.87 8.91 19.51
CA ARG A 160 -5.17 10.13 19.11
C ARG A 160 -4.70 10.06 17.65
N LEU A 161 -4.05 8.97 17.26
CA LEU A 161 -3.60 8.76 15.88
C LEU A 161 -4.77 8.75 14.90
N ALA A 162 -5.88 8.08 15.23
CA ALA A 162 -7.07 8.04 14.40
C ALA A 162 -7.68 9.44 14.19
N GLY A 163 -7.78 10.25 15.25
CA GLY A 163 -8.28 11.61 15.15
C GLY A 163 -7.40 12.50 14.26
N ILE A 164 -6.07 12.39 14.39
CA ILE A 164 -5.13 13.14 13.55
C ILE A 164 -5.22 12.70 12.08
N LEU A 165 -5.24 11.39 11.82
CA LEU A 165 -5.36 10.86 10.45
C LEU A 165 -6.69 11.26 9.80
N PHE A 166 -7.78 11.23 10.58
CA PHE A 166 -9.06 11.72 10.11
C PHE A 166 -8.98 13.19 9.65
N GLU A 167 -8.39 14.06 10.47
CA GLU A 167 -8.25 15.50 10.13
C GLU A 167 -7.44 15.70 8.85
N GLU A 168 -6.29 15.06 8.71
CA GLU A 168 -5.40 15.23 7.56
C GLU A 168 -6.06 14.72 6.27
N VAL A 169 -6.62 13.51 6.28
CA VAL A 169 -7.25 12.92 5.09
C VAL A 169 -8.54 13.65 4.73
N GLN A 170 -9.38 13.97 5.70
CA GLN A 170 -10.61 14.73 5.45
C GLN A 170 -10.30 16.13 4.91
N SER A 171 -9.29 16.81 5.45
CA SER A 171 -8.88 18.15 4.99
C SER A 171 -8.37 18.14 3.56
N LEU A 172 -7.70 17.06 3.14
CA LEU A 172 -7.31 16.87 1.75
C LEU A 172 -8.52 16.89 0.82
N PHE A 173 -9.58 16.14 1.17
CA PHE A 173 -10.73 15.97 0.29
C PHE A 173 -11.74 17.12 0.35
N ALA A 174 -11.74 17.91 1.41
CA ALA A 174 -12.67 19.04 1.60
C ALA A 174 -12.74 20.06 0.45
N PRO A 175 -11.63 20.39 -0.26
CA PRO A 175 -11.68 21.30 -1.41
C PRO A 175 -12.35 20.73 -2.66
N PHE A 176 -12.45 19.41 -2.77
CA PHE A 176 -13.09 18.76 -3.90
C PHE A 176 -14.61 18.77 -3.70
N TRP A 177 -15.34 19.33 -4.66
CA TRP A 177 -16.79 19.40 -4.61
C TRP A 177 -17.45 18.03 -4.85
N VAL A 178 -17.12 17.08 -3.99
CA VAL A 178 -17.76 15.77 -3.96
C VAL A 178 -19.06 15.90 -3.15
N PRO A 179 -20.19 15.35 -3.59
CA PRO A 179 -21.41 15.37 -2.80
C PRO A 179 -21.22 14.60 -1.50
N TRP A 180 -20.97 15.33 -0.43
CA TRP A 180 -20.84 14.81 0.93
C TRP A 180 -22.22 14.72 1.57
N VAL A 181 -22.53 13.55 2.09
CA VAL A 181 -23.67 13.38 2.98
C VAL A 181 -23.11 13.22 4.38
N ASP A 182 -23.59 14.03 5.32
CA ASP A 182 -23.21 13.88 6.73
C ASP A 182 -23.69 12.51 7.22
N THR A 183 -22.74 11.60 7.43
CA THR A 183 -23.03 10.25 7.89
C THR A 183 -22.76 10.11 9.38
N VAL A 184 -23.48 9.21 10.02
CA VAL A 184 -23.33 8.90 11.44
C VAL A 184 -21.93 8.36 11.74
N HIS A 185 -21.24 7.81 10.74
CA HIS A 185 -19.98 7.08 10.89
C HIS A 185 -18.73 7.88 10.50
N GLN A 186 -18.89 8.95 9.72
CA GLN A 186 -17.77 9.81 9.34
C GLN A 186 -17.05 10.34 10.58
N GLY A 187 -15.73 10.14 10.65
CA GLY A 187 -14.91 10.54 11.78
C GLY A 187 -14.02 9.43 12.32
N ALA A 188 -13.39 9.71 13.45
CA ALA A 188 -12.58 8.73 14.19
C ALA A 188 -13.46 8.01 15.22
N SER A 189 -13.59 6.69 15.12
CA SER A 189 -14.46 5.88 15.97
C SER A 189 -13.91 4.50 16.21
N THR A 190 -14.59 3.72 17.06
CA THR A 190 -14.37 2.27 17.15
C THR A 190 -15.64 1.52 16.80
N ARG A 191 -15.49 0.36 16.15
CA ARG A 191 -16.57 -0.50 15.72
C ARG A 191 -16.56 -1.80 16.53
N LEU A 192 -17.65 -2.07 17.22
CA LEU A 192 -17.78 -3.21 18.14
C LEU A 192 -18.70 -4.27 17.56
N ARG A 193 -18.30 -5.55 17.71
CA ARG A 193 -19.16 -6.72 17.45
C ARG A 193 -19.87 -7.23 18.70
N GLU A 194 -19.25 -7.01 19.87
CA GLU A 194 -19.73 -7.33 21.21
C GLU A 194 -19.29 -6.22 22.16
N PRO A 195 -19.87 -6.10 23.35
CA PRO A 195 -19.41 -5.12 24.32
C PRO A 195 -17.89 -5.22 24.56
N ARG A 196 -17.14 -4.13 24.27
CA ARG A 196 -15.68 -4.05 24.37
C ARG A 196 -14.89 -5.02 23.47
N ALA A 197 -15.50 -5.61 22.45
CA ALA A 197 -14.83 -6.46 21.49
C ALA A 197 -14.79 -5.78 20.10
N GLU A 198 -13.61 -5.42 19.67
CA GLU A 198 -13.39 -4.82 18.36
C GLU A 198 -13.82 -5.74 17.22
N THR A 199 -14.45 -5.15 16.23
CA THR A 199 -14.83 -5.83 15.00
C THR A 199 -13.62 -6.22 14.17
N TYR A 200 -12.69 -5.30 14.00
CA TYR A 200 -11.57 -5.45 13.08
C TYR A 200 -10.46 -6.32 13.67
N GLY A 201 -10.14 -7.41 12.95
CA GLY A 201 -9.06 -8.32 13.34
C GLY A 201 -7.70 -7.63 13.39
N ILE A 202 -7.48 -6.68 12.49
CA ILE A 202 -6.23 -5.91 12.40
C ILE A 202 -5.94 -5.15 13.71
N LEU A 203 -6.95 -4.55 14.32
CA LEU A 203 -6.84 -3.82 15.59
C LEU A 203 -6.76 -4.78 16.79
N ARG A 204 -7.63 -5.79 16.81
CA ARG A 204 -7.73 -6.73 17.92
C ARG A 204 -6.48 -7.59 18.13
N MET A 205 -5.74 -7.90 17.05
CA MET A 205 -4.57 -8.78 17.07
C MET A 205 -3.25 -8.03 17.25
N THR A 206 -3.32 -6.72 17.46
CA THR A 206 -2.18 -5.84 17.75
C THR A 206 -2.38 -5.03 19.04
N PRO A 207 -2.72 -5.70 20.16
CA PRO A 207 -3.14 -5.00 21.38
C PRO A 207 -2.04 -4.16 22.04
N ASP A 208 -0.78 -4.46 21.73
CA ASP A 208 0.39 -3.77 22.30
C ASP A 208 0.97 -2.70 21.35
N LEU A 209 0.33 -2.48 20.20
CA LEU A 209 0.75 -1.49 19.20
C LEU A 209 -0.30 -0.38 19.08
N THR A 210 0.14 0.83 18.78
CA THR A 210 -0.76 1.91 18.33
C THR A 210 -1.23 1.62 16.92
N SER A 211 -2.47 1.15 16.77
CA SER A 211 -3.00 0.60 15.52
C SER A 211 -4.27 1.33 15.08
N VAL A 212 -4.32 1.72 13.79
CA VAL A 212 -5.45 2.45 13.19
C VAL A 212 -5.75 1.88 11.81
N ILE A 213 -7.03 1.89 11.43
CA ILE A 213 -7.49 1.70 10.05
C ILE A 213 -7.90 3.07 9.50
N VAL A 214 -7.43 3.41 8.31
CA VAL A 214 -7.89 4.56 7.54
C VAL A 214 -8.76 4.06 6.40
N GLU A 215 -9.97 4.56 6.32
CA GLU A 215 -10.90 4.39 5.21
C GLU A 215 -11.00 5.76 4.53
N GLY A 216 -10.20 5.96 3.47
CA GLY A 216 -10.01 7.27 2.86
C GLY A 216 -11.32 7.87 2.36
N LEU A 217 -11.95 7.21 1.40
CA LEU A 217 -13.25 7.56 0.84
C LEU A 217 -14.04 6.28 0.51
N TYR A 218 -15.27 6.44 0.00
CA TYR A 218 -16.15 5.33 -0.38
C TYR A 218 -16.06 5.00 -1.86
N LEU A 219 -15.50 3.86 -2.23
CA LEU A 219 -15.53 3.34 -3.61
C LEU A 219 -16.95 3.07 -4.11
N SER A 220 -17.89 2.80 -3.21
CA SER A 220 -19.31 2.65 -3.56
C SER A 220 -20.00 3.98 -3.93
N ASN A 221 -19.41 5.13 -3.59
CA ASN A 221 -19.88 6.45 -3.98
C ASN A 221 -19.26 6.85 -5.33
N PRO A 222 -20.04 6.96 -6.43
CA PRO A 222 -19.49 7.20 -7.75
C PRO A 222 -18.63 8.47 -7.89
N PRO A 223 -19.00 9.63 -7.30
CA PRO A 223 -18.14 10.80 -7.35
C PRO A 223 -16.78 10.59 -6.66
N GLU A 224 -16.76 9.90 -5.52
CA GLU A 224 -15.51 9.61 -4.79
C GLU A 224 -14.65 8.57 -5.53
N ALA A 225 -15.28 7.53 -6.09
CA ALA A 225 -14.57 6.56 -6.92
C ALA A 225 -13.91 7.20 -8.15
N GLN A 226 -14.57 8.21 -8.77
CA GLN A 226 -13.97 8.96 -9.88
C GLN A 226 -12.79 9.82 -9.41
N LEU A 227 -12.89 10.43 -8.25
CA LEU A 227 -11.80 11.22 -7.65
C LEU A 227 -10.60 10.32 -7.34
N LEU A 228 -10.82 9.19 -6.68
CA LEU A 228 -9.79 8.22 -6.29
C LEU A 228 -9.10 7.55 -7.50
N ALA A 229 -9.73 7.56 -8.68
CA ALA A 229 -9.12 7.05 -9.90
C ALA A 229 -7.99 7.96 -10.45
N LEU A 230 -7.85 9.17 -9.92
CA LEU A 230 -6.82 10.10 -10.36
C LEU A 230 -5.51 9.83 -9.61
N PRO A 231 -4.38 9.53 -10.31
CA PRO A 231 -3.10 9.25 -9.67
C PRO A 231 -2.64 10.36 -8.72
N GLN A 232 -2.89 11.61 -9.07
CA GLN A 232 -2.54 12.76 -8.23
C GLN A 232 -3.29 12.75 -6.89
N ILE A 233 -4.53 12.25 -6.87
CA ILE A 233 -5.33 12.13 -5.66
C ILE A 233 -4.78 11.02 -4.77
N GLN A 234 -4.36 9.90 -5.35
CA GLN A 234 -3.72 8.80 -4.62
C GLN A 234 -2.40 9.25 -3.97
N GLU A 235 -1.59 10.03 -4.71
CA GLU A 235 -0.39 10.64 -4.17
C GLU A 235 -0.71 11.62 -3.01
N MET A 236 -1.67 12.51 -3.22
CA MET A 236 -2.08 13.48 -2.20
C MET A 236 -2.61 12.78 -0.95
N GLU A 237 -3.36 11.70 -1.10
CA GLU A 237 -3.86 10.91 0.03
C GLU A 237 -2.73 10.22 0.79
N GLY A 238 -1.79 9.59 0.08
CA GLY A 238 -0.59 9.02 0.71
C GLY A 238 0.20 10.06 1.49
N ARG A 239 0.39 11.26 0.93
CA ARG A 239 1.04 12.39 1.62
C ARG A 239 0.25 12.87 2.84
N ALA A 240 -1.08 12.90 2.78
CA ALA A 240 -1.92 13.27 3.92
C ALA A 240 -1.82 12.25 5.06
N ILE A 241 -1.83 10.95 4.74
CA ILE A 241 -1.58 9.88 5.73
C ILE A 241 -0.19 10.04 6.35
N ALA A 242 0.84 10.28 5.54
CA ALA A 242 2.20 10.50 6.01
C ALA A 242 2.30 11.74 6.93
N ALA A 243 1.65 12.84 6.56
CA ALA A 243 1.59 14.05 7.37
C ALA A 243 0.90 13.78 8.72
N GLY A 244 -0.19 13.02 8.74
CA GLY A 244 -0.87 12.61 9.96
C GLY A 244 0.01 11.76 10.87
N ILE A 245 0.71 10.76 10.33
CA ILE A 245 1.66 9.93 11.08
C ILE A 245 2.82 10.79 11.61
N HIS A 246 3.38 11.67 10.79
CA HIS A 246 4.44 12.59 11.23
C HIS A 246 3.99 13.50 12.36
N ARG A 247 2.81 14.10 12.24
CA ARG A 247 2.20 14.96 13.28
C ARG A 247 1.98 14.18 14.57
N PHE A 248 1.50 12.94 14.47
CA PHE A 248 1.35 12.03 15.61
C PHE A 248 2.68 11.77 16.31
N LEU A 249 3.74 11.42 15.57
CA LEU A 249 5.04 11.05 16.13
C LEU A 249 5.85 12.25 16.63
N SER A 250 5.61 13.45 16.10
CA SER A 250 6.42 14.64 16.40
C SER A 250 5.77 15.65 17.33
N THR A 251 4.47 15.50 17.63
CA THR A 251 3.72 16.46 18.47
C THR A 251 2.89 15.75 19.55
N SER A 252 2.30 16.51 20.45
CA SER A 252 1.31 16.04 21.42
C SER A 252 -0.12 16.46 21.04
N ASP A 253 -0.34 16.73 19.75
CA ASP A 253 -1.66 17.10 19.24
C ASP A 253 -2.70 16.01 19.56
N PRO A 254 -3.85 16.33 20.17
CA PRO A 254 -4.84 15.34 20.54
C PRO A 254 -5.64 14.77 19.37
N GLY A 255 -5.60 15.42 18.18
CA GLY A 255 -6.53 15.13 17.09
C GLY A 255 -7.96 15.56 17.39
N SER A 256 -8.85 15.33 16.44
CA SER A 256 -10.27 15.61 16.57
C SER A 256 -11.16 14.69 15.70
N GLY A 257 -12.42 15.04 15.54
CA GLY A 257 -13.36 14.27 14.72
C GLY A 257 -13.87 13.00 15.39
N PHE A 258 -13.68 12.88 16.70
CA PHE A 258 -14.09 11.71 17.47
C PHE A 258 -15.59 11.50 17.45
N ARG A 259 -16.00 10.26 17.23
CA ARG A 259 -17.39 9.82 17.24
C ARG A 259 -17.59 8.74 18.31
N PRO A 260 -18.81 8.60 18.85
CA PRO A 260 -19.13 7.50 19.72
C PRO A 260 -18.85 6.15 19.05
N GLU A 261 -18.47 5.18 19.87
CA GLU A 261 -18.42 3.78 19.43
C GLU A 261 -19.77 3.34 18.86
N PHE A 262 -19.73 2.48 17.85
CA PHE A 262 -20.96 1.91 17.32
C PHE A 262 -20.90 0.39 17.26
N PHE A 263 -22.05 -0.22 17.44
CA PHE A 263 -22.20 -1.66 17.49
C PHE A 263 -22.68 -2.19 16.15
N ASP A 264 -21.91 -3.11 15.58
CA ASP A 264 -22.29 -3.82 14.36
C ASP A 264 -22.07 -5.34 14.54
N PRO A 265 -23.15 -6.10 14.81
CA PRO A 265 -23.07 -7.54 14.96
C PRO A 265 -22.87 -8.29 13.64
N HIS A 266 -22.99 -7.63 12.48
CA HIS A 266 -23.00 -8.25 11.16
C HIS A 266 -21.64 -8.19 10.45
N THR A 267 -20.60 -8.69 11.13
CA THR A 267 -19.29 -8.75 10.48
C THR A 267 -19.14 -10.00 9.65
N THR A 268 -19.02 -9.86 8.36
CA THR A 268 -18.52 -10.90 7.47
C THR A 268 -17.00 -10.92 7.57
N GLY A 269 -16.41 -12.02 8.03
CA GLY A 269 -14.97 -12.14 8.12
C GLY A 269 -14.33 -12.19 6.74
N THR A 270 -13.68 -11.09 6.36
CA THR A 270 -12.72 -11.03 5.25
C THR A 270 -11.31 -11.29 5.79
N GLY A 271 -10.33 -11.49 4.93
CA GLY A 271 -8.93 -11.65 5.35
C GLY A 271 -8.60 -13.05 5.93
N THR A 272 -9.25 -14.09 5.39
CA THR A 272 -8.96 -15.49 5.77
C THR A 272 -7.77 -16.04 4.97
N ALA A 273 -7.16 -17.14 5.47
CA ALA A 273 -6.10 -17.85 4.75
C ALA A 273 -6.61 -18.74 3.60
N ARG A 274 -7.90 -18.73 3.30
CA ARG A 274 -8.47 -19.61 2.28
C ARG A 274 -7.96 -19.26 0.90
N GLY A 275 -7.34 -20.20 0.22
CA GLY A 275 -6.76 -20.02 -1.10
C GLY A 275 -5.45 -19.25 -1.11
N CYS A 276 -4.83 -19.00 0.03
CA CYS A 276 -3.52 -18.39 0.11
C CYS A 276 -2.45 -19.36 -0.38
N VAL A 277 -1.52 -18.85 -1.20
CA VAL A 277 -0.36 -19.58 -1.70
C VAL A 277 0.89 -18.84 -1.27
N ASP A 278 1.82 -19.55 -0.65
CA ASP A 278 3.07 -18.96 -0.18
C ASP A 278 4.00 -18.65 -1.36
N ALA A 279 4.18 -17.36 -1.63
CA ALA A 279 4.99 -16.90 -2.75
C ALA A 279 6.47 -17.28 -2.62
N GLN A 280 7.03 -17.28 -1.40
CA GLN A 280 8.44 -17.58 -1.15
C GLN A 280 8.84 -19.04 -1.33
N LEU A 281 7.89 -19.94 -1.46
CA LEU A 281 8.16 -21.37 -1.68
C LEU A 281 8.42 -21.69 -3.14
N SER A 282 8.18 -20.73 -4.04
CA SER A 282 8.41 -20.87 -5.46
C SER A 282 9.69 -20.12 -5.86
N PRO A 283 10.58 -20.74 -6.65
CA PRO A 283 11.76 -20.03 -7.12
C PRO A 283 11.34 -18.83 -7.99
N PRO A 284 12.07 -17.71 -7.92
CA PRO A 284 11.81 -16.55 -8.76
C PRO A 284 12.03 -16.88 -10.24
N VAL A 285 11.40 -16.12 -11.12
CA VAL A 285 11.55 -16.22 -12.58
C VAL A 285 12.34 -15.02 -13.08
N GLY A 286 13.58 -15.27 -13.53
CA GLY A 286 14.41 -14.22 -14.10
C GLY A 286 13.92 -13.81 -15.50
N ILE A 287 13.68 -12.52 -15.70
CA ILE A 287 13.38 -11.94 -17.01
C ILE A 287 14.37 -10.83 -17.31
N THR A 288 15.12 -11.02 -18.39
CA THR A 288 16.11 -10.04 -18.83
C THR A 288 15.49 -9.09 -19.86
N THR A 289 15.62 -7.79 -19.60
CA THR A 289 15.14 -6.73 -20.48
C THR A 289 16.33 -5.90 -20.98
N GLY A 290 16.41 -5.71 -22.31
CA GLY A 290 17.46 -4.89 -22.93
C GLY A 290 17.01 -3.44 -23.09
N PHE A 291 17.93 -2.51 -22.84
CA PHE A 291 17.72 -1.06 -22.96
C PHE A 291 18.81 -0.44 -23.85
N SER A 292 18.48 0.62 -24.57
CA SER A 292 19.47 1.51 -25.12
C SER A 292 20.20 2.27 -24.00
N ALA A 293 21.32 2.88 -24.30
CA ALA A 293 22.06 3.67 -23.31
C ALA A 293 21.25 4.86 -22.77
N GLU A 294 20.41 5.46 -23.61
CA GLU A 294 19.52 6.58 -23.22
C GLU A 294 18.39 6.07 -22.32
N GLU A 295 17.65 5.04 -22.73
CA GLU A 295 16.57 4.44 -21.91
C GLU A 295 17.07 4.00 -20.52
N HIS A 296 18.27 3.38 -20.49
CA HIS A 296 18.86 2.94 -19.22
C HIS A 296 19.29 4.13 -18.34
N ALA A 297 19.83 5.19 -18.94
CA ALA A 297 20.19 6.39 -18.20
C ALA A 297 18.96 7.06 -17.59
N ASP A 298 17.86 7.14 -18.34
CA ASP A 298 16.59 7.69 -17.86
C ASP A 298 15.97 6.83 -16.76
N LEU A 299 16.03 5.49 -16.91
CA LEU A 299 15.59 4.54 -15.88
C LEU A 299 16.37 4.73 -14.57
N VAL A 300 17.71 4.80 -14.65
CA VAL A 300 18.57 5.00 -13.47
C VAL A 300 18.36 6.38 -12.84
N ALA A 301 18.22 7.42 -13.66
CA ALA A 301 17.98 8.79 -13.16
C ALA A 301 16.63 8.87 -12.42
N THR A 302 15.58 8.26 -12.99
CA THR A 302 14.24 8.21 -12.40
C THR A 302 14.24 7.41 -11.10
N ALA A 303 14.86 6.22 -11.09
CA ALA A 303 14.97 5.41 -9.89
C ALA A 303 15.70 6.18 -8.77
N ARG A 304 16.81 6.86 -9.11
CA ARG A 304 17.54 7.70 -8.15
C ARG A 304 16.69 8.87 -7.63
N ALA A 305 15.95 9.55 -8.51
CA ALA A 305 15.09 10.67 -8.13
C ALA A 305 13.97 10.23 -7.18
N LEU A 306 13.47 9.00 -7.33
CA LEU A 306 12.46 8.41 -6.49
C LEU A 306 13.03 7.68 -5.25
N GLY A 307 14.36 7.58 -5.12
CA GLY A 307 14.98 6.81 -4.04
C GLY A 307 14.82 5.29 -4.18
N TRP A 308 14.56 4.80 -5.39
CA TRP A 308 14.29 3.40 -5.68
C TRP A 308 15.47 2.69 -6.36
N SER A 309 15.46 1.35 -6.32
CA SER A 309 16.28 0.56 -7.23
C SER A 309 15.67 0.51 -8.63
N THR A 310 16.47 0.25 -9.65
CA THR A 310 15.97 0.02 -11.03
C THR A 310 15.04 -1.19 -11.09
N ASP A 311 15.34 -2.24 -10.35
CA ASP A 311 14.49 -3.43 -10.20
C ASP A 311 13.10 -3.06 -9.67
N TRP A 312 13.06 -2.27 -8.61
CA TRP A 312 11.81 -1.79 -8.01
C TRP A 312 11.01 -0.91 -8.97
N LEU A 313 11.68 0.01 -9.66
CA LEU A 313 11.02 0.87 -10.66
C LEU A 313 10.37 0.06 -11.79
N LEU A 314 11.05 -1.00 -12.28
CA LEU A 314 10.55 -1.85 -13.33
C LEU A 314 9.34 -2.68 -12.87
N ARG A 315 9.37 -3.24 -11.67
CA ARG A 315 8.23 -3.96 -11.08
C ARG A 315 7.03 -3.03 -10.89
N PHE A 316 7.27 -1.89 -10.29
CA PHE A 316 6.23 -0.90 -10.04
C PHE A 316 5.59 -0.39 -11.33
N GLY A 317 6.38 -0.20 -12.39
CA GLY A 317 5.90 0.17 -13.71
C GLY A 317 4.92 -0.84 -14.29
N VAL A 318 5.19 -2.14 -14.14
CA VAL A 318 4.27 -3.20 -14.59
C VAL A 318 2.98 -3.21 -13.78
N HIS A 319 3.05 -3.03 -12.46
CA HIS A 319 1.86 -2.91 -11.63
C HIS A 319 1.04 -1.65 -11.93
N THR A 320 1.71 -0.56 -12.26
CA THR A 320 1.05 0.69 -12.69
C THR A 320 0.33 0.50 -14.03
N LEU A 321 0.95 -0.19 -14.99
CA LEU A 321 0.29 -0.54 -16.26
C LEU A 321 -0.95 -1.40 -16.02
N LYS A 322 -0.84 -2.43 -15.18
CA LYS A 322 -1.98 -3.27 -14.81
C LYS A 322 -3.10 -2.44 -14.18
N PHE A 323 -2.77 -1.57 -13.25
CA PHE A 323 -3.73 -0.67 -12.61
C PHE A 323 -4.46 0.20 -13.65
N LEU A 324 -3.73 0.79 -14.59
CA LEU A 324 -4.31 1.62 -15.65
C LEU A 324 -5.19 0.81 -16.60
N ASP A 325 -4.81 -0.44 -16.89
CA ASP A 325 -5.58 -1.33 -17.75
C ASP A 325 -6.90 -1.78 -17.11
N ASP A 326 -6.90 -1.95 -15.78
CA ASP A 326 -8.09 -2.31 -15.01
C ASP A 326 -9.09 -1.13 -14.84
N LEU A 327 -8.70 0.12 -15.20
CA LEU A 327 -9.61 1.29 -15.12
C LEU A 327 -10.68 1.24 -16.20
N PRO A 328 -11.98 1.31 -15.85
CA PRO A 328 -13.05 1.30 -16.83
C PRO A 328 -13.05 2.57 -17.67
N GLY A 329 -13.17 2.39 -18.98
CA GLY A 329 -13.23 3.50 -19.94
C GLY A 329 -11.86 3.99 -20.43
N THR A 330 -10.76 3.47 -19.93
CA THR A 330 -9.51 3.50 -20.67
C THR A 330 -9.70 2.61 -21.89
N ALA A 331 -9.67 3.20 -23.10
CA ALA A 331 -9.37 2.37 -24.28
C ALA A 331 -8.07 1.62 -23.90
N ALA A 332 -8.08 0.28 -24.08
CA ALA A 332 -6.89 -0.54 -23.83
C ALA A 332 -5.69 0.29 -24.24
N ILE A 333 -4.72 0.49 -23.31
CA ILE A 333 -3.56 1.32 -23.61
C ILE A 333 -3.02 0.72 -24.90
N THR A 334 -3.31 1.39 -26.03
CA THR A 334 -2.82 0.91 -27.31
C THR A 334 -1.32 0.95 -27.12
N PRO A 335 -0.60 -0.19 -27.23
CA PRO A 335 0.84 -0.18 -27.01
C PRO A 335 1.37 0.98 -27.87
N LEU A 336 1.94 2.00 -27.22
CA LEU A 336 2.81 2.95 -27.91
C LEU A 336 3.66 2.03 -28.78
N GLU A 337 3.70 2.23 -30.12
CA GLU A 337 4.36 1.33 -31.04
C GLU A 337 5.75 1.01 -30.46
N VAL A 338 5.79 -0.01 -29.60
CA VAL A 338 7.05 -0.53 -29.11
C VAL A 338 7.66 -1.14 -30.33
N ASP A 339 8.78 -0.59 -30.76
CA ASP A 339 9.48 -1.05 -31.94
C ASP A 339 9.83 -2.53 -31.74
N ALA A 340 8.92 -3.41 -32.19
CA ALA A 340 8.97 -4.86 -32.01
C ALA A 340 10.09 -5.54 -32.82
N ARG A 341 11.09 -4.76 -33.27
CA ARG A 341 12.24 -5.36 -33.95
C ARG A 341 13.11 -6.09 -32.97
N PRO A 342 13.57 -7.32 -33.30
CA PRO A 342 14.51 -8.07 -32.46
C PRO A 342 15.80 -7.32 -32.10
N ASP A 343 16.17 -6.32 -32.90
CA ASP A 343 17.36 -5.48 -32.72
C ASP A 343 17.10 -4.27 -31.74
N ALA A 344 15.89 -4.08 -31.28
CA ALA A 344 15.52 -3.03 -30.32
C ALA A 344 15.96 -3.34 -28.87
N TYR A 345 16.50 -4.52 -28.63
CA TYR A 345 17.13 -4.84 -27.36
C TYR A 345 18.49 -4.15 -27.32
N GLY A 346 18.56 -3.02 -26.60
CA GLY A 346 19.81 -2.28 -26.45
C GLY A 346 20.91 -3.12 -25.77
N PRO A 347 22.18 -2.67 -25.81
CA PRO A 347 23.33 -3.41 -25.31
C PRO A 347 23.38 -3.52 -23.78
N ILE A 348 22.55 -2.76 -23.06
CA ILE A 348 22.49 -2.75 -21.60
C ILE A 348 21.30 -3.61 -21.17
N THR A 349 21.53 -4.59 -20.33
CA THR A 349 20.49 -5.51 -19.88
C THR A 349 20.30 -5.42 -18.37
N GLU A 350 19.04 -5.38 -17.94
CA GLU A 350 18.62 -5.56 -16.55
C GLU A 350 17.91 -6.91 -16.44
N THR A 351 18.28 -7.71 -15.45
CA THR A 351 17.58 -8.97 -15.14
C THR A 351 16.85 -8.81 -13.84
N ILE A 352 15.54 -9.01 -13.87
CA ILE A 352 14.66 -8.92 -12.73
C ILE A 352 14.14 -10.30 -12.38
N GLU A 353 14.29 -10.68 -11.15
CA GLU A 353 13.74 -11.93 -10.63
C GLU A 353 12.33 -11.70 -10.11
N TRP A 354 11.34 -12.19 -10.86
CA TRP A 354 9.93 -12.09 -10.53
C TRP A 354 9.49 -13.27 -9.67
N ASP A 355 8.79 -13.02 -8.60
CA ASP A 355 8.10 -14.11 -7.93
C ASP A 355 6.94 -14.64 -8.79
N GLN A 356 6.36 -15.77 -8.36
CA GLN A 356 5.32 -16.43 -9.15
C GLN A 356 4.04 -15.59 -9.28
N ALA A 357 3.70 -14.78 -8.28
CA ALA A 357 2.51 -13.96 -8.29
C ALA A 357 2.68 -12.77 -9.25
N ASP A 358 3.79 -12.05 -9.13
CA ASP A 358 4.13 -10.92 -10.00
C ASP A 358 4.43 -11.37 -11.42
N HIS A 359 5.10 -12.51 -11.58
CA HIS A 359 5.28 -13.12 -12.89
C HIS A 359 3.93 -13.45 -13.55
N ALA A 360 2.94 -13.90 -12.78
CA ALA A 360 1.58 -14.13 -13.31
C ALA A 360 0.90 -12.83 -13.76
N VAL A 361 1.16 -11.70 -13.10
CA VAL A 361 0.70 -10.38 -13.57
C VAL A 361 1.35 -10.06 -14.90
N LEU A 362 2.67 -10.18 -14.98
CA LEU A 362 3.43 -9.89 -16.21
C LEU A 362 2.98 -10.76 -17.39
N VAL A 363 2.69 -12.05 -17.15
CA VAL A 363 2.17 -12.96 -18.19
C VAL A 363 0.79 -12.51 -18.66
N ARG A 364 -0.13 -12.19 -17.74
CA ARG A 364 -1.48 -11.72 -18.11
C ARG A 364 -1.44 -10.44 -18.95
N MET A 365 -0.57 -9.49 -18.57
CA MET A 365 -0.40 -8.25 -19.32
C MET A 365 0.17 -8.52 -20.73
N ALA A 366 1.17 -9.40 -20.82
CA ALA A 366 1.76 -9.80 -22.10
C ALA A 366 0.71 -10.43 -23.02
N ASP A 367 -0.10 -11.34 -22.48
CA ASP A 367 -1.19 -12.00 -23.22
C ASP A 367 -2.28 -10.98 -23.64
N ALA A 368 -2.70 -10.08 -22.74
CA ALA A 368 -3.72 -9.08 -23.00
C ALA A 368 -3.30 -8.10 -24.10
N TYR A 369 -2.05 -7.69 -24.13
CA TYR A 369 -1.51 -6.76 -25.12
C TYR A 369 -0.95 -7.43 -26.37
N GLY A 370 -0.80 -8.75 -26.40
CA GLY A 370 -0.21 -9.49 -27.50
C GLY A 370 1.28 -9.21 -27.70
N ILE A 371 1.99 -8.88 -26.64
CA ILE A 371 3.43 -8.55 -26.63
C ILE A 371 4.20 -9.49 -25.70
N THR A 372 5.51 -9.45 -25.74
CA THR A 372 6.36 -10.25 -24.86
C THR A 372 6.43 -9.69 -23.43
N ARG A 373 6.78 -10.52 -22.46
CA ARG A 373 6.99 -10.10 -21.06
C ARG A 373 8.04 -9.00 -20.93
N THR A 374 9.12 -9.09 -21.72
CA THR A 374 10.17 -8.07 -21.80
C THR A 374 9.62 -6.73 -22.29
N GLU A 375 8.73 -6.74 -23.29
CA GLU A 375 8.09 -5.53 -23.79
C GLU A 375 7.13 -4.93 -22.75
N VAL A 376 6.42 -5.73 -21.95
CA VAL A 376 5.63 -5.23 -20.82
C VAL A 376 6.52 -4.53 -19.78
N GLN A 377 7.67 -5.11 -19.44
CA GLN A 377 8.62 -4.46 -18.53
C GLN A 377 9.13 -3.12 -19.08
N LYS A 378 9.49 -3.07 -20.36
CA LYS A 378 9.90 -1.83 -21.03
C LYS A 378 8.79 -0.77 -21.02
N LEU A 379 7.58 -1.18 -21.33
CA LEU A 379 6.42 -0.29 -21.32
C LEU A 379 6.17 0.29 -19.91
N GLY A 380 6.27 -0.55 -18.87
CA GLY A 380 6.17 -0.12 -17.48
C GLY A 380 7.28 0.88 -17.11
N ALA A 381 8.52 0.60 -17.48
CA ALA A 381 9.64 1.51 -17.27
C ALA A 381 9.42 2.86 -17.97
N THR A 382 9.02 2.84 -19.23
CA THR A 382 8.73 4.07 -20.02
C THR A 382 7.62 4.88 -19.38
N LEU A 383 6.56 4.22 -18.90
CA LEU A 383 5.48 4.88 -18.18
C LEU A 383 6.00 5.58 -16.91
N MET A 384 6.84 4.90 -16.12
CA MET A 384 7.37 5.48 -14.88
C MET A 384 8.30 6.67 -15.15
N VAL A 385 9.14 6.60 -16.18
CA VAL A 385 9.98 7.72 -16.61
C VAL A 385 9.11 8.91 -17.06
N PHE A 386 8.05 8.64 -17.81
CA PHE A 386 7.09 9.66 -18.24
C PHE A 386 6.37 10.30 -17.06
N LEU A 387 5.85 9.50 -16.11
CA LEU A 387 5.15 10.00 -14.93
C LEU A 387 6.06 10.83 -14.02
N ALA A 388 7.32 10.41 -13.84
CA ALA A 388 8.30 11.17 -13.07
C ALA A 388 8.71 12.48 -13.75
N GLY A 389 8.67 12.54 -15.10
CA GLY A 389 8.92 13.75 -15.88
C GLY A 389 7.75 14.74 -15.94
N LEU A 390 6.56 14.31 -15.51
CA LEU A 390 5.42 15.19 -15.29
C LEU A 390 5.62 15.95 -13.96
N GLU A 391 6.62 16.83 -13.90
CA GLU A 391 6.78 17.75 -12.78
C GLU A 391 5.47 18.48 -12.50
N ALA A 392 5.16 18.66 -11.21
CA ALA A 392 4.09 19.56 -10.79
C ALA A 392 4.25 20.88 -11.54
N PRO A 393 3.17 21.48 -12.09
CA PRO A 393 3.28 22.73 -12.82
C PRO A 393 4.03 23.72 -11.96
N THR A 394 5.19 24.16 -12.45
CA THR A 394 5.96 25.22 -11.81
C THR A 394 5.01 26.36 -11.55
N ALA A 395 4.96 26.85 -10.31
CA ALA A 395 4.18 28.03 -9.97
C ALA A 395 4.44 29.09 -11.03
N PRO A 396 3.41 29.78 -11.54
CA PRO A 396 3.63 30.83 -12.55
C PRO A 396 4.66 31.78 -11.99
N PRO A 397 5.58 32.26 -12.83
CA PRO A 397 6.59 33.21 -12.38
C PRO A 397 5.89 34.37 -11.70
N ASP A 398 6.42 34.79 -10.56
CA ASP A 398 6.04 36.03 -9.86
C ASP A 398 6.42 37.24 -10.72
N ASP A 399 5.74 37.43 -11.84
CA ASP A 399 5.82 38.63 -12.67
C ASP A 399 4.60 39.49 -12.42
N ALA A 400 4.64 40.22 -11.34
CA ALA A 400 3.89 41.46 -11.21
C ALA A 400 4.65 42.42 -10.30
N GLU A 401 5.82 42.87 -10.74
CA GLU A 401 6.24 44.22 -10.39
C GLU A 401 5.20 45.17 -10.95
N ALA A 402 4.30 45.60 -10.07
CA ALA A 402 3.42 46.72 -10.34
C ALA A 402 4.29 47.98 -10.54
N THR A 403 4.54 48.34 -11.78
CA THR A 403 5.00 49.66 -12.11
C THR A 403 3.92 50.65 -11.67
N SER A 404 4.17 51.29 -10.52
CA SER A 404 3.49 52.51 -10.14
C SER A 404 4.01 53.66 -11.04
N ASP A 405 3.34 53.89 -12.16
CA ASP A 405 3.49 55.18 -12.85
C ASP A 405 2.45 56.13 -12.30
N GLY A 406 2.99 57.19 -11.73
CA GLY A 406 2.26 58.34 -11.32
C GLY A 406 1.67 59.11 -12.51
N ALA A 407 0.47 59.58 -12.35
CA ALA A 407 -0.05 60.70 -13.09
C ALA A 407 -0.71 61.65 -12.11
N SER A 408 -0.03 62.72 -11.86
CA SER A 408 -0.61 63.98 -11.42
C SER A 408 -1.49 64.55 -12.55
N ASP A 409 -2.77 64.82 -12.27
CA ASP A 409 -3.44 66.12 -12.38
C ASP A 409 -4.86 66.03 -11.82
#